data_91453df3b34bf31ac3527bc4ae0cb6a0
#
_entry.id   91453df3b34bf31ac3527bc4ae0cb6a0
#
_cell.length_a   1.000
_cell.length_b   1.000
_cell.length_c   1.000
_cell.angle_alpha   90.00
_cell.angle_beta   90.00
_cell.angle_gamma   90.00
#
_symmetry.space_group_name_H-M   'P 1'
#
loop_
_entity.id
_entity.type
_entity.pdbx_description
1 polymer ?
#
loop_
_entity_poly.entity_id
_entity_poly.type
_entity_poly.pdbx_seq_one_letter_code
_entity_poly.pdbx_strand_id
1 'polypeptide(L)'
;MEIEPGPGASPFSDDLKARLRAAVTRRGDPPRTRHLRPGGGPLFTNRLALEASPYLLQHAHNPVDWRPWGDEAFAEARAKDKPVFLSVGYSTCHWCHVMEEESFEDLEIAEILNRLYVAIKVDREERPDVDSVYMQAVQLLTQHGGWPMSVFLAPDRKPFYGGTYFPPRDGMRGARVGFGSILKELHRVYTQERSRATEAGEQIAQAVRANLSSSPPTSLPGVHVLNGAAESYGELFDAKEGGTKRAPKFPSSLHTRFLLRYWKRTGDEDALHMATFSLTKMALGGIYDQVGGGFHRYSTDAFWLVPHFEKMLYDNALLVPAYVEAWQATKDGFFRTVAEDVLAYVAREMTDPSGAFWSATDADSEGEEGRFFAWTVPQLRDALGPLDGDRAATIFNATESGNFEGSNVLSLSHVPDADERTFLDRIRPILREVRAKRPPPLTDRKIITAWNGLMISAFARAGFAFARKDLIDRAARAADHLLAAHRPAGKLARSSMGGEARHAGLLEDHAFLAAALVDLFEATGDARYLREGRALHAEMSRSFADRDGGAFFRTPSGHEELIAREKPSYDGAEPTG
;
A
#
# COMPACT_ATOMS: atom_id res chain seq x y z
N MET A 1 10.67 7.98 -32.60
CA MET A 1 10.32 8.87 -31.47
C MET A 1 11.60 9.58 -31.02
N GLU A 2 11.57 10.87 -30.90
CA GLU A 2 12.66 11.68 -30.37
C GLU A 2 12.56 11.69 -28.84
N ILE A 3 13.68 11.50 -28.14
CA ILE A 3 13.77 11.51 -26.68
C ILE A 3 14.40 12.85 -26.27
N GLU A 4 13.63 13.65 -25.55
CA GLU A 4 14.08 14.92 -25.01
C GLU A 4 14.02 14.94 -23.49
N PRO A 5 15.04 15.49 -22.82
CA PRO A 5 14.97 15.80 -21.40
C PRO A 5 14.02 16.98 -21.16
N GLY A 6 13.54 17.11 -19.93
CA GLY A 6 12.73 18.26 -19.52
C GLY A 6 13.51 19.57 -19.45
N PRO A 7 12.80 20.71 -19.24
CA PRO A 7 13.43 22.03 -19.17
C PRO A 7 14.46 22.09 -18.04
N GLY A 8 15.60 22.72 -18.30
CA GLY A 8 16.70 22.86 -17.33
C GLY A 8 17.52 21.58 -17.05
N ALA A 9 17.15 20.45 -17.64
CA ALA A 9 17.93 19.21 -17.51
C ALA A 9 19.12 19.20 -18.47
N SER A 10 20.16 18.44 -18.10
CA SER A 10 21.32 18.22 -18.98
C SER A 10 20.94 17.33 -20.17
N PRO A 11 21.50 17.55 -21.37
CA PRO A 11 21.29 16.67 -22.51
C PRO A 11 21.67 15.22 -22.19
N PHE A 12 20.85 14.27 -22.65
CA PHE A 12 21.13 12.85 -22.49
C PHE A 12 22.22 12.39 -23.50
N SER A 13 23.03 11.42 -23.08
CA SER A 13 23.94 10.73 -23.98
C SER A 13 23.16 9.95 -25.05
N ASP A 14 23.80 9.68 -26.19
CA ASP A 14 23.15 8.91 -27.25
C ASP A 14 22.79 7.48 -26.84
N ASP A 15 23.61 6.86 -25.98
CA ASP A 15 23.31 5.54 -25.39
C ASP A 15 22.02 5.60 -24.54
N LEU A 16 21.92 6.58 -23.63
CA LEU A 16 20.71 6.73 -22.80
C LEU A 16 19.48 6.99 -23.67
N LYS A 17 19.57 7.86 -24.70
CA LYS A 17 18.46 8.09 -25.64
C LYS A 17 18.04 6.81 -26.36
N ALA A 18 19.01 5.99 -26.80
CA ALA A 18 18.72 4.72 -27.46
C ALA A 18 17.99 3.74 -26.53
N ARG A 19 18.45 3.60 -25.28
CA ARG A 19 17.81 2.76 -24.25
C ARG A 19 16.40 3.24 -23.92
N LEU A 20 16.19 4.52 -23.68
CA LEU A 20 14.88 5.11 -23.41
C LEU A 20 13.91 4.90 -24.58
N ARG A 21 14.37 5.14 -25.82
CA ARG A 21 13.57 4.89 -27.02
C ARG A 21 13.14 3.42 -27.12
N ALA A 22 14.06 2.49 -26.91
CA ALA A 22 13.78 1.07 -26.96
C ALA A 22 12.75 0.65 -25.88
N ALA A 23 12.88 1.19 -24.66
CA ALA A 23 11.96 0.89 -23.55
C ALA A 23 10.54 1.40 -23.84
N VAL A 24 10.37 2.65 -24.26
CA VAL A 24 9.05 3.22 -24.57
C VAL A 24 8.41 2.50 -25.78
N THR A 25 9.20 2.21 -26.84
CA THR A 25 8.67 1.50 -28.02
C THR A 25 8.22 0.09 -27.67
N ARG A 26 8.94 -0.62 -26.81
CA ARG A 26 8.60 -1.99 -26.41
C ARG A 26 7.30 -2.06 -25.62
N ARG A 27 7.01 -1.06 -24.77
CA ARG A 27 5.77 -1.03 -23.96
C ARG A 27 4.55 -0.70 -24.81
N GLY A 28 4.64 0.32 -25.65
CA GLY A 28 3.54 0.74 -26.49
C GLY A 28 2.35 1.37 -25.74
N ASP A 29 2.48 1.60 -24.44
CA ASP A 29 1.43 2.21 -23.63
C ASP A 29 1.27 3.71 -23.98
N PRO A 30 0.04 4.26 -23.92
CA PRO A 30 -0.18 5.69 -24.09
C PRO A 30 0.59 6.47 -23.00
N PRO A 31 1.27 7.58 -23.36
CA PRO A 31 2.02 8.37 -22.39
C PRO A 31 1.08 9.05 -21.39
N ARG A 32 1.37 8.90 -20.11
CA ARG A 32 0.68 9.61 -19.03
C ARG A 32 1.38 10.95 -18.81
N THR A 33 0.96 11.97 -19.52
CA THR A 33 1.42 13.35 -19.39
C THR A 33 0.53 14.29 -20.20
N ARG A 34 0.44 15.54 -19.79
CA ARG A 34 -0.21 16.61 -20.59
C ARG A 34 0.69 17.20 -21.66
N HIS A 35 1.99 16.89 -21.66
CA HIS A 35 2.99 17.41 -22.60
C HIS A 35 3.17 16.45 -23.78
N LEU A 36 2.28 16.56 -24.76
CA LEU A 36 2.27 15.72 -25.96
C LEU A 36 2.79 16.47 -27.19
N ARG A 37 3.45 15.74 -28.09
CA ARG A 37 3.82 16.22 -29.43
C ARG A 37 2.61 16.19 -30.37
N PRO A 38 2.63 16.96 -31.46
CA PRO A 38 1.72 16.71 -32.57
C PRO A 38 1.86 15.24 -33.02
N GLY A 39 0.78 14.49 -32.93
CA GLY A 39 0.76 13.03 -33.20
C GLY A 39 0.74 12.14 -31.96
N GLY A 40 0.60 12.70 -30.74
CA GLY A 40 0.23 11.96 -29.52
C GLY A 40 1.40 11.33 -28.74
N GLY A 41 2.64 11.43 -29.21
CA GLY A 41 3.80 10.96 -28.44
C GLY A 41 4.22 11.94 -27.32
N PRO A 42 4.93 11.48 -26.28
CA PRO A 42 5.35 12.34 -25.18
C PRO A 42 6.41 13.37 -25.65
N LEU A 43 6.33 14.59 -25.13
CA LEU A 43 7.34 15.63 -25.37
C LEU A 43 8.63 15.30 -24.60
N PHE A 44 8.49 14.89 -23.33
CA PHE A 44 9.61 14.55 -22.46
C PHE A 44 9.64 13.06 -22.12
N THR A 45 10.82 12.56 -21.82
CA THR A 45 11.01 11.19 -21.30
C THR A 45 12.23 11.19 -20.39
N ASN A 46 12.09 10.66 -19.19
CA ASN A 46 13.16 10.55 -18.20
C ASN A 46 13.57 9.10 -17.93
N ARG A 47 14.53 8.88 -17.02
CA ARG A 47 15.12 7.56 -16.75
C ARG A 47 14.16 6.54 -16.16
N LEU A 48 13.04 6.99 -15.57
CA LEU A 48 12.01 6.07 -15.03
C LEU A 48 11.35 5.23 -16.13
N ALA A 49 11.46 5.64 -17.41
CA ALA A 49 11.04 4.79 -18.53
C ALA A 49 11.81 3.47 -18.63
N LEU A 50 12.92 3.28 -17.94
CA LEU A 50 13.68 2.03 -17.87
C LEU A 50 13.22 1.11 -16.73
N GLU A 51 12.35 1.59 -15.84
CA GLU A 51 11.88 0.85 -14.68
C GLU A 51 10.69 -0.06 -15.02
N ALA A 52 10.30 -0.91 -14.06
CA ALA A 52 9.15 -1.81 -14.20
C ALA A 52 7.97 -1.42 -13.29
N SER A 53 8.25 -0.73 -12.18
CA SER A 53 7.21 -0.28 -11.26
C SER A 53 6.15 0.55 -11.98
N PRO A 54 4.85 0.23 -11.88
CA PRO A 54 3.78 1.06 -12.42
C PRO A 54 3.86 2.51 -11.91
N TYR A 55 4.19 2.70 -10.64
CA TYR A 55 4.37 4.04 -10.06
C TYR A 55 5.50 4.84 -10.72
N LEU A 56 6.67 4.24 -10.91
CA LEU A 56 7.78 4.92 -11.56
C LEU A 56 7.47 5.22 -13.03
N LEU A 57 6.76 4.30 -13.68
CA LEU A 57 6.33 4.47 -15.08
C LEU A 57 5.29 5.57 -15.28
N GLN A 58 4.39 5.78 -14.31
CA GLN A 58 3.47 6.91 -14.32
C GLN A 58 4.21 8.25 -14.49
N HIS A 59 5.41 8.36 -13.89
CA HIS A 59 6.26 9.56 -13.94
C HIS A 59 7.30 9.59 -15.07
N ALA A 60 7.33 8.58 -15.93
CA ALA A 60 8.35 8.43 -16.98
C ALA A 60 8.34 9.56 -18.02
N HIS A 61 7.21 10.25 -18.17
CA HIS A 61 7.00 11.33 -19.15
C HIS A 61 6.79 12.71 -18.52
N ASN A 62 6.97 12.84 -17.20
CA ASN A 62 7.01 14.15 -16.57
C ASN A 62 8.19 14.99 -17.10
N PRO A 63 8.08 16.33 -17.12
CA PRO A 63 9.17 17.23 -17.46
C PRO A 63 10.32 17.23 -16.43
N VAL A 64 10.11 16.70 -15.23
CA VAL A 64 11.16 16.48 -14.23
C VAL A 64 12.09 15.35 -14.69
N ASP A 65 13.40 15.57 -14.66
CA ASP A 65 14.42 14.56 -15.00
C ASP A 65 14.65 13.60 -13.84
N TRP A 66 13.64 12.75 -13.59
CA TRP A 66 13.64 11.78 -12.53
C TRP A 66 14.68 10.68 -12.72
N ARG A 67 15.26 10.23 -11.61
CA ARG A 67 16.11 9.06 -11.49
C ARG A 67 15.49 8.03 -10.54
N PRO A 68 15.66 6.73 -10.77
CA PRO A 68 15.40 5.74 -9.73
C PRO A 68 16.39 5.91 -8.59
N TRP A 69 16.06 5.37 -7.42
CA TRP A 69 16.98 5.27 -6.29
C TRP A 69 18.16 4.37 -6.65
N GLY A 70 19.38 4.84 -6.40
CA GLY A 70 20.60 4.07 -6.64
C GLY A 70 21.85 4.93 -6.57
N ASP A 71 23.00 4.26 -6.52
CA ASP A 71 24.31 4.90 -6.37
C ASP A 71 24.64 5.90 -7.48
N GLU A 72 24.15 5.67 -8.71
CA GLU A 72 24.38 6.59 -9.86
C GLU A 72 23.78 7.97 -9.60
N ALA A 73 22.56 8.05 -9.03
CA ALA A 73 21.90 9.31 -8.71
C ALA A 73 22.67 10.09 -7.63
N PHE A 74 23.14 9.40 -6.58
CA PHE A 74 23.95 10.03 -5.54
C PHE A 74 25.38 10.38 -5.99
N ALA A 75 25.97 9.59 -6.88
CA ALA A 75 27.24 9.93 -7.51
C ALA A 75 27.13 11.20 -8.36
N GLU A 76 26.05 11.36 -9.11
CA GLU A 76 25.74 12.58 -9.85
C GLU A 76 25.55 13.78 -8.90
N ALA A 77 24.81 13.60 -7.81
CA ALA A 77 24.60 14.65 -6.81
C ALA A 77 25.92 15.12 -6.20
N ARG A 78 26.83 14.18 -5.86
CA ARG A 78 28.20 14.52 -5.38
C ARG A 78 29.02 15.23 -6.44
N ALA A 79 29.05 14.73 -7.68
CA ALA A 79 29.87 15.29 -8.74
C ALA A 79 29.44 16.72 -9.15
N LYS A 80 28.13 17.01 -9.05
CA LYS A 80 27.57 18.32 -9.39
C LYS A 80 27.38 19.24 -8.18
N ASP A 81 27.71 18.78 -6.97
CA ASP A 81 27.45 19.44 -5.69
C ASP A 81 26.00 19.94 -5.56
N LYS A 82 25.04 19.08 -5.90
CA LYS A 82 23.62 19.39 -5.84
C LYS A 82 22.94 18.63 -4.68
N PRO A 83 21.97 19.26 -4.00
CA PRO A 83 21.10 18.54 -3.08
C PRO A 83 20.21 17.58 -3.88
N VAL A 84 19.71 16.54 -3.18
CA VAL A 84 18.76 15.58 -3.74
C VAL A 84 17.35 15.94 -3.31
N PHE A 85 16.41 15.92 -4.24
CA PHE A 85 14.98 15.88 -3.96
C PHE A 85 14.49 14.45 -4.10
N LEU A 86 14.11 13.85 -2.98
CA LEU A 86 13.57 12.49 -2.91
C LEU A 86 12.05 12.56 -2.79
N SER A 87 11.34 11.96 -3.77
CA SER A 87 9.89 11.79 -3.73
C SER A 87 9.54 10.31 -3.64
N VAL A 88 8.78 9.93 -2.61
CA VAL A 88 8.36 8.56 -2.35
C VAL A 88 6.84 8.47 -2.37
N GLY A 89 6.31 7.43 -2.98
CA GLY A 89 4.88 7.15 -3.08
C GLY A 89 4.62 5.76 -3.62
N TYR A 90 3.44 5.53 -4.17
CA TYR A 90 3.02 4.25 -4.77
C TYR A 90 1.92 4.51 -5.82
N SER A 91 1.65 3.53 -6.67
CA SER A 91 0.89 3.70 -7.92
C SER A 91 -0.58 4.07 -7.75
N THR A 92 -1.20 3.67 -6.66
CA THR A 92 -2.63 3.88 -6.37
C THR A 92 -2.86 5.02 -5.36
N CYS A 93 -1.84 5.85 -5.10
CA CYS A 93 -1.86 6.94 -4.13
C CYS A 93 -2.51 8.20 -4.72
N HIS A 94 -3.74 8.51 -4.35
CA HIS A 94 -4.49 9.69 -4.82
C HIS A 94 -3.69 11.01 -4.70
N TRP A 95 -3.16 11.34 -3.51
CA TRP A 95 -2.38 12.56 -3.32
C TRP A 95 -1.05 12.60 -4.08
N CYS A 96 -0.53 11.40 -4.46
CA CYS A 96 0.63 11.32 -5.34
C CYS A 96 0.26 11.73 -6.78
N HIS A 97 -0.94 11.34 -7.25
CA HIS A 97 -1.49 11.79 -8.53
C HIS A 97 -1.73 13.30 -8.53
N VAL A 98 -2.34 13.83 -7.45
CA VAL A 98 -2.54 15.28 -7.31
C VAL A 98 -1.22 16.04 -7.38
N MET A 99 -0.17 15.59 -6.67
CA MET A 99 1.14 16.24 -6.72
C MET A 99 1.83 16.07 -8.08
N GLU A 100 1.60 14.98 -8.79
CA GLU A 100 2.05 14.78 -10.16
C GLU A 100 1.46 15.84 -11.08
N GLU A 101 0.15 15.95 -11.11
CA GLU A 101 -0.58 16.86 -12.00
C GLU A 101 -0.31 18.33 -11.69
N GLU A 102 -0.28 18.70 -10.42
CA GLU A 102 -0.13 20.10 -10.01
C GLU A 102 1.33 20.57 -10.03
N SER A 103 2.31 19.70 -9.68
CA SER A 103 3.70 20.10 -9.47
C SER A 103 4.67 19.44 -10.45
N PHE A 104 4.60 18.12 -10.66
CA PHE A 104 5.62 17.43 -11.47
C PHE A 104 5.38 17.55 -12.97
N GLU A 105 4.17 17.91 -13.39
CA GLU A 105 3.81 18.29 -14.75
C GLU A 105 3.95 19.81 -15.00
N ASP A 106 4.33 20.62 -14.00
CA ASP A 106 4.54 22.05 -14.14
C ASP A 106 5.96 22.34 -14.66
N LEU A 107 6.05 23.07 -15.79
CA LEU A 107 7.35 23.32 -16.46
C LEU A 107 8.29 24.22 -15.64
N GLU A 108 7.77 25.19 -14.87
CA GLU A 108 8.59 26.04 -14.01
C GLU A 108 9.18 25.25 -12.84
N ILE A 109 8.35 24.43 -12.18
CA ILE A 109 8.81 23.55 -11.10
C ILE A 109 9.82 22.54 -11.63
N ALA A 110 9.55 21.94 -12.79
CA ALA A 110 10.48 21.01 -13.44
C ALA A 110 11.82 21.67 -13.76
N GLU A 111 11.82 22.90 -14.28
CA GLU A 111 13.05 23.64 -14.56
C GLU A 111 13.86 23.90 -13.27
N ILE A 112 13.19 24.29 -12.18
CA ILE A 112 13.85 24.49 -10.87
C ILE A 112 14.47 23.19 -10.37
N LEU A 113 13.70 22.09 -10.37
CA LEU A 113 14.18 20.77 -9.94
C LEU A 113 15.37 20.30 -10.76
N ASN A 114 15.28 20.37 -12.08
CA ASN A 114 16.32 19.89 -12.99
C ASN A 114 17.61 20.71 -12.91
N ARG A 115 17.50 22.02 -12.71
CA ARG A 115 18.67 22.90 -12.57
C ARG A 115 19.34 22.77 -11.21
N LEU A 116 18.56 22.72 -10.14
CA LEU A 116 19.06 22.92 -8.78
C LEU A 116 19.24 21.63 -7.99
N TYR A 117 18.58 20.53 -8.38
CA TYR A 117 18.55 19.27 -7.65
C TYR A 117 18.95 18.09 -8.53
N VAL A 118 19.21 16.95 -7.87
CA VAL A 118 19.08 15.63 -8.47
C VAL A 118 17.76 15.05 -7.95
N ALA A 119 16.78 14.89 -8.84
CA ALA A 119 15.45 14.41 -8.48
C ALA A 119 15.40 12.88 -8.51
N ILE A 120 15.05 12.25 -7.38
CA ILE A 120 14.95 10.80 -7.21
C ILE A 120 13.49 10.44 -6.90
N LYS A 121 12.97 9.41 -7.59
CA LYS A 121 11.64 8.84 -7.35
C LYS A 121 11.75 7.43 -6.82
N VAL A 122 10.96 7.09 -5.80
CA VAL A 122 10.94 5.77 -5.15
C VAL A 122 9.52 5.24 -5.06
N ASP A 123 9.34 4.01 -5.48
CA ASP A 123 8.14 3.21 -5.16
C ASP A 123 8.34 2.57 -3.78
N ARG A 124 7.54 3.00 -2.79
CA ARG A 124 7.60 2.49 -1.42
C ARG A 124 7.30 1.00 -1.32
N GLU A 125 6.55 0.46 -2.27
CA GLU A 125 6.18 -0.96 -2.27
C GLU A 125 7.34 -1.84 -2.71
N GLU A 126 8.21 -1.34 -3.59
CA GLU A 126 9.44 -2.01 -3.99
C GLU A 126 10.59 -1.74 -3.02
N ARG A 127 10.63 -0.53 -2.40
CA ARG A 127 11.70 -0.08 -1.50
C ARG A 127 11.15 0.40 -0.14
N PRO A 128 10.45 -0.48 0.62
CA PRO A 128 9.94 -0.11 1.95
C PRO A 128 11.05 0.17 2.97
N ASP A 129 12.27 -0.28 2.72
CA ASP A 129 13.48 0.03 3.50
C ASP A 129 13.85 1.52 3.38
N VAL A 130 13.79 2.09 2.19
CA VAL A 130 13.99 3.53 1.96
C VAL A 130 12.82 4.32 2.54
N ASP A 131 11.58 3.88 2.25
CA ASP A 131 10.37 4.53 2.72
C ASP A 131 10.35 4.69 4.26
N SER A 132 10.57 3.61 5.01
CA SER A 132 10.49 3.62 6.47
C SER A 132 11.53 4.54 7.12
N VAL A 133 12.76 4.50 6.62
CA VAL A 133 13.86 5.33 7.16
C VAL A 133 13.58 6.82 6.95
N TYR A 134 13.12 7.22 5.76
CA TYR A 134 12.84 8.64 5.49
C TYR A 134 11.46 9.08 6.01
N MET A 135 10.49 8.18 6.15
CA MET A 135 9.24 8.46 6.84
C MET A 135 9.49 8.80 8.30
N GLN A 136 10.41 8.10 8.97
CA GLN A 136 10.83 8.44 10.34
C GLN A 136 11.43 9.85 10.41
N ALA A 137 12.24 10.25 9.42
CA ALA A 137 12.76 11.61 9.34
C ALA A 137 11.64 12.66 9.15
N VAL A 138 10.68 12.40 8.28
CA VAL A 138 9.53 13.29 8.06
C VAL A 138 8.68 13.41 9.32
N GLN A 139 8.40 12.30 10.00
CA GLN A 139 7.64 12.31 11.26
C GLN A 139 8.34 13.09 12.37
N LEU A 140 9.68 13.02 12.48
CA LEU A 140 10.46 13.84 13.41
C LEU A 140 10.36 15.34 13.09
N LEU A 141 10.30 15.70 11.82
CA LEU A 141 10.24 17.08 11.37
C LEU A 141 8.85 17.71 11.47
N THR A 142 7.81 16.94 11.18
CA THR A 142 6.45 17.45 10.96
C THR A 142 5.42 16.97 11.98
N GLN A 143 5.76 15.99 12.81
CA GLN A 143 4.88 15.26 13.74
C GLN A 143 3.80 14.41 13.03
N HIS A 144 3.85 14.30 11.70
CA HIS A 144 2.95 13.45 10.91
C HIS A 144 3.73 12.80 9.78
N GLY A 145 3.16 11.74 9.21
CA GLY A 145 3.64 11.06 8.03
C GLY A 145 2.53 10.85 7.01
N GLY A 146 2.91 10.44 5.80
CA GLY A 146 1.99 10.16 4.71
C GLY A 146 2.66 10.27 3.34
N TRP A 147 1.91 9.90 2.32
CA TRP A 147 2.35 9.98 0.92
C TRP A 147 1.46 10.95 0.14
N PRO A 148 2.06 11.66 -0.86
CA PRO A 148 3.47 11.61 -1.26
C PRO A 148 4.40 12.10 -0.16
N MET A 149 5.54 11.43 0.01
CA MET A 149 6.60 11.88 0.91
C MET A 149 7.66 12.63 0.10
N SER A 150 8.02 13.82 0.57
CA SER A 150 8.99 14.73 -0.07
C SER A 150 10.13 15.01 0.89
N VAL A 151 11.36 14.61 0.55
CA VAL A 151 12.53 14.76 1.43
C VAL A 151 13.68 15.42 0.67
N PHE A 152 14.39 16.32 1.34
CA PHE A 152 15.57 17.00 0.78
C PHE A 152 16.81 16.48 1.46
N LEU A 153 17.71 15.88 0.67
CA LEU A 153 18.90 15.20 1.16
C LEU A 153 20.16 15.92 0.70
N ALA A 154 21.20 15.87 1.55
CA ALA A 154 22.56 16.07 1.09
C ALA A 154 23.03 14.85 0.27
N PRO A 155 24.11 14.96 -0.56
CA PRO A 155 24.62 13.84 -1.35
C PRO A 155 25.11 12.63 -0.54
N ASP A 156 25.29 12.76 0.78
CA ASP A 156 25.59 11.70 1.74
C ASP A 156 24.33 11.03 2.31
N ARG A 157 23.17 11.26 1.68
CA ARG A 157 21.85 10.70 2.02
C ARG A 157 21.21 11.25 3.31
N LYS A 158 21.82 12.23 3.99
CA LYS A 158 21.25 12.80 5.21
C LYS A 158 20.14 13.80 4.89
N PRO A 159 18.93 13.64 5.47
CA PRO A 159 17.82 14.54 5.24
C PRO A 159 17.98 15.83 6.06
N PHE A 160 17.90 17.00 5.42
CA PHE A 160 17.93 18.30 6.10
C PHE A 160 16.58 19.02 6.10
N TYR A 161 15.59 18.53 5.34
CA TYR A 161 14.21 19.00 5.33
C TYR A 161 13.29 17.91 4.77
N GLY A 162 12.00 17.96 5.12
CA GLY A 162 11.01 17.03 4.60
C GLY A 162 9.57 17.41 4.95
N GLY A 163 8.65 16.77 4.27
CA GLY A 163 7.23 16.90 4.44
C GLY A 163 6.48 15.88 3.59
N THR A 164 5.19 16.08 3.45
CA THR A 164 4.34 15.25 2.60
C THR A 164 4.01 15.99 1.29
N TYR A 165 2.76 16.21 1.00
CA TYR A 165 2.31 16.99 -0.14
C TYR A 165 2.64 18.49 0.04
N PHE A 166 3.12 19.12 -1.03
CA PHE A 166 3.30 20.56 -1.13
C PHE A 166 2.51 21.09 -2.34
N PRO A 167 1.62 22.09 -2.17
CA PRO A 167 0.95 22.71 -3.30
C PRO A 167 1.95 23.47 -4.18
N PRO A 168 1.74 23.60 -5.50
CA PRO A 168 2.74 24.14 -6.44
C PRO A 168 3.12 25.59 -6.17
N ARG A 169 2.19 26.42 -5.71
CA ARG A 169 2.37 27.87 -5.52
C ARG A 169 1.95 28.33 -4.13
N ASP A 170 2.51 29.47 -3.71
CA ASP A 170 2.15 30.13 -2.45
C ASP A 170 0.65 30.47 -2.43
N GLY A 171 -0.01 30.28 -1.30
CA GLY A 171 -1.43 30.54 -1.10
C GLY A 171 -2.39 29.48 -1.64
N MET A 172 -1.93 28.51 -2.41
CA MET A 172 -2.80 27.43 -2.91
C MET A 172 -3.15 26.44 -1.80
N ARG A 173 -4.39 25.91 -1.85
CA ARG A 173 -4.91 24.93 -0.87
C ARG A 173 -4.69 25.34 0.60
N GLY A 174 -4.66 26.67 0.88
CA GLY A 174 -4.44 27.21 2.21
C GLY A 174 -2.99 27.18 2.72
N ALA A 175 -2.05 26.67 1.94
CA ALA A 175 -0.63 26.67 2.30
C ALA A 175 0.00 28.06 2.12
N ARG A 176 0.69 28.53 3.17
CA ARG A 176 1.39 29.83 3.11
C ARG A 176 2.51 29.84 2.08
N VAL A 177 3.24 28.72 1.96
CA VAL A 177 4.42 28.58 1.09
C VAL A 177 4.21 27.38 0.17
N GLY A 178 4.37 27.58 -1.14
CA GLY A 178 4.24 26.55 -2.14
C GLY A 178 5.58 25.87 -2.49
N PHE A 179 5.49 24.78 -3.23
CA PHE A 179 6.62 23.94 -3.58
C PHE A 179 7.74 24.70 -4.32
N GLY A 180 7.36 25.56 -5.29
CA GLY A 180 8.35 26.37 -6.02
C GLY A 180 9.18 27.30 -5.13
N SER A 181 8.56 27.89 -4.09
CA SER A 181 9.25 28.75 -3.10
C SER A 181 10.12 27.91 -2.16
N ILE A 182 9.64 26.75 -1.72
CA ILE A 182 10.40 25.78 -0.91
C ILE A 182 11.67 25.35 -1.64
N LEU A 183 11.56 24.97 -2.91
CA LEU A 183 12.71 24.56 -3.72
C LEU A 183 13.78 25.65 -3.80
N LYS A 184 13.40 26.89 -4.10
CA LYS A 184 14.34 28.02 -4.20
C LYS A 184 15.03 28.29 -2.86
N GLU A 185 14.28 28.30 -1.76
CA GLU A 185 14.82 28.57 -0.43
C GLU A 185 15.75 27.45 0.07
N LEU A 186 15.37 26.18 -0.07
CA LEU A 186 16.21 25.07 0.36
C LEU A 186 17.50 24.95 -0.45
N HIS A 187 17.46 25.27 -1.74
CA HIS A 187 18.68 25.37 -2.54
C HIS A 187 19.57 26.52 -2.06
N ARG A 188 18.98 27.69 -1.73
CA ARG A 188 19.73 28.81 -1.15
C ARG A 188 20.39 28.41 0.17
N VAL A 189 19.67 27.76 1.09
CA VAL A 189 20.22 27.26 2.35
C VAL A 189 21.36 26.26 2.10
N TYR A 190 21.16 25.32 1.16
CA TYR A 190 22.18 24.33 0.83
C TYR A 190 23.46 24.94 0.24
N THR A 191 23.35 26.00 -0.56
CA THR A 191 24.50 26.63 -1.25
C THR A 191 25.15 27.75 -0.42
N GLN A 192 24.37 28.57 0.29
CA GLN A 192 24.86 29.77 0.98
C GLN A 192 24.97 29.58 2.51
N GLU A 193 24.24 28.63 3.10
CA GLU A 193 24.24 28.32 4.54
C GLU A 193 24.55 26.83 4.76
N ARG A 194 25.59 26.33 4.05
CA ARG A 194 25.94 24.89 4.02
C ARG A 194 26.06 24.25 5.40
N SER A 195 26.68 24.93 6.37
CA SER A 195 26.82 24.43 7.74
C SER A 195 25.44 24.12 8.36
N ARG A 196 24.48 25.02 8.17
CA ARG A 196 23.11 24.84 8.65
C ARG A 196 22.44 23.60 8.08
N ALA A 197 22.55 23.37 6.76
CA ALA A 197 22.01 22.17 6.11
C ALA A 197 22.71 20.90 6.61
N THR A 198 24.04 20.94 6.78
CA THR A 198 24.84 19.79 7.26
C THR A 198 24.52 19.45 8.72
N GLU A 199 24.45 20.44 9.60
CA GLU A 199 24.10 20.26 11.01
C GLU A 199 22.69 19.71 11.19
N ALA A 200 21.70 20.27 10.46
CA ALA A 200 20.33 19.76 10.46
C ALA A 200 20.30 18.30 9.98
N GLY A 201 20.99 17.98 8.89
CA GLY A 201 21.08 16.63 8.35
C GLY A 201 21.68 15.62 9.34
N GLU A 202 22.74 16.01 10.04
CA GLU A 202 23.35 15.14 11.06
C GLU A 202 22.43 14.93 12.26
N GLN A 203 21.80 15.99 12.77
CA GLN A 203 20.86 15.88 13.90
C GLN A 203 19.67 14.98 13.57
N ILE A 204 19.07 15.15 12.38
CA ILE A 204 17.95 14.30 11.93
C ILE A 204 18.41 12.85 11.77
N ALA A 205 19.55 12.62 11.13
CA ALA A 205 20.09 11.27 10.95
C ALA A 205 20.40 10.58 12.28
N GLN A 206 20.92 11.30 13.26
CA GLN A 206 21.14 10.78 14.62
C GLN A 206 19.82 10.43 15.32
N ALA A 207 18.82 11.31 15.22
CA ALA A 207 17.50 11.05 15.80
C ALA A 207 16.80 9.84 15.12
N VAL A 208 16.89 9.71 13.79
CA VAL A 208 16.39 8.54 13.06
C VAL A 208 17.09 7.27 13.55
N ARG A 209 18.42 7.27 13.66
CA ARG A 209 19.17 6.11 14.18
C ARG A 209 18.73 5.75 15.60
N ALA A 210 18.58 6.74 16.47
CA ALA A 210 18.15 6.51 17.86
C ALA A 210 16.73 5.89 17.92
N ASN A 211 15.79 6.39 17.11
CA ASN A 211 14.41 5.88 17.09
C ASN A 211 14.29 4.49 16.47
N LEU A 212 15.12 4.19 15.47
CA LEU A 212 15.09 2.88 14.79
C LEU A 212 16.00 1.84 15.47
N SER A 213 16.81 2.25 16.46
CA SER A 213 17.58 1.33 17.29
C SER A 213 16.70 0.80 18.43
N SER A 214 16.57 -0.51 18.56
CA SER A 214 15.93 -1.14 19.71
C SER A 214 17.00 -1.61 20.68
N SER A 215 16.84 -1.30 21.97
CA SER A 215 17.62 -1.95 23.02
C SER A 215 17.00 -3.31 23.34
N PRO A 216 17.80 -4.35 23.59
CA PRO A 216 17.25 -5.63 24.01
C PRO A 216 16.50 -5.47 25.34
N PRO A 217 15.35 -6.15 25.51
CA PRO A 217 14.60 -6.09 26.75
C PRO A 217 15.44 -6.67 27.89
N THR A 218 15.38 -6.04 29.05
CA THR A 218 16.11 -6.49 30.26
C THR A 218 15.46 -7.71 30.91
N SER A 219 14.20 -8.01 30.56
CA SER A 219 13.44 -9.17 31.05
C SER A 219 12.43 -9.64 30.01
N LEU A 220 12.02 -10.90 30.07
CA LEU A 220 10.94 -11.39 29.23
C LEU A 220 9.60 -10.73 29.63
N PRO A 221 8.78 -10.30 28.64
CA PRO A 221 7.49 -9.72 28.92
C PRO A 221 6.55 -10.77 29.58
N GLY A 222 5.91 -10.37 30.67
CA GLY A 222 4.93 -11.21 31.36
C GLY A 222 3.51 -11.01 30.83
N VAL A 223 2.55 -11.75 31.43
CA VAL A 223 1.11 -11.70 31.06
C VAL A 223 0.51 -10.29 31.19
N HIS A 224 1.06 -9.45 32.09
CA HIS A 224 0.61 -8.08 32.26
C HIS A 224 0.68 -7.24 30.97
N VAL A 225 1.57 -7.57 30.03
CA VAL A 225 1.64 -6.89 28.72
C VAL A 225 0.39 -7.16 27.91
N LEU A 226 -0.13 -8.39 27.94
CA LEU A 226 -1.37 -8.73 27.22
C LEU A 226 -2.59 -8.04 27.87
N ASN A 227 -2.64 -7.98 29.20
CA ASN A 227 -3.70 -7.30 29.91
C ASN A 227 -3.67 -5.79 29.61
N GLY A 228 -2.50 -5.15 29.73
CA GLY A 228 -2.34 -3.74 29.39
C GLY A 228 -2.69 -3.40 27.94
N ALA A 229 -2.40 -4.29 26.99
CA ALA A 229 -2.81 -4.13 25.61
C ALA A 229 -4.34 -4.20 25.45
N ALA A 230 -5.01 -5.14 26.12
CA ALA A 230 -6.48 -5.24 26.08
C ALA A 230 -7.14 -4.02 26.73
N GLU A 231 -6.66 -3.56 27.89
CA GLU A 231 -7.11 -2.35 28.57
C GLU A 231 -6.93 -1.09 27.67
N SER A 232 -5.74 -0.90 27.11
CA SER A 232 -5.45 0.24 26.22
C SER A 232 -6.36 0.23 24.99
N TYR A 233 -6.64 -0.95 24.43
CA TYR A 233 -7.58 -1.03 23.32
C TYR A 233 -9.02 -0.73 23.75
N GLY A 234 -9.44 -1.17 24.93
CA GLY A 234 -10.74 -0.82 25.51
C GLY A 234 -10.94 0.70 25.68
N GLU A 235 -9.89 1.43 26.10
CA GLU A 235 -9.93 2.89 26.21
C GLU A 235 -10.09 3.58 24.84
N LEU A 236 -9.51 3.03 23.79
CA LEU A 236 -9.59 3.56 22.43
C LEU A 236 -10.84 3.11 21.67
N PHE A 237 -11.52 2.07 22.14
CA PHE A 237 -12.65 1.44 21.44
C PHE A 237 -13.84 2.38 21.29
N ASP A 238 -14.35 2.46 20.06
CA ASP A 238 -15.60 3.17 19.74
C ASP A 238 -16.81 2.24 20.00
N ALA A 239 -17.45 2.41 21.14
CA ALA A 239 -18.61 1.57 21.53
C ALA A 239 -19.85 1.79 20.63
N LYS A 240 -19.89 2.85 19.82
CA LYS A 240 -21.01 3.15 18.93
C LYS A 240 -20.79 2.62 17.52
N GLU A 241 -19.57 2.82 16.99
CA GLU A 241 -19.28 2.47 15.59
C GLU A 241 -18.21 1.39 15.44
N GLY A 242 -17.67 0.86 16.53
CA GLY A 242 -16.58 -0.13 16.46
C GLY A 242 -15.24 0.47 15.99
N GLY A 243 -14.17 -0.30 16.11
CA GLY A 243 -12.82 0.18 15.84
C GLY A 243 -12.36 1.25 16.84
N THR A 244 -11.54 2.19 16.41
CA THR A 244 -11.05 3.30 17.24
C THR A 244 -11.93 4.55 17.13
N LYS A 245 -11.95 5.39 18.18
CA LYS A 245 -12.77 6.61 18.27
C LYS A 245 -12.41 7.70 17.25
N ARG A 246 -11.27 7.62 16.56
CA ARG A 246 -10.75 8.68 15.69
C ARG A 246 -10.93 8.36 14.21
N ALA A 247 -11.25 9.35 13.39
CA ALA A 247 -11.11 9.30 11.95
C ALA A 247 -9.71 9.82 11.53
N PRO A 248 -9.13 9.34 10.41
CA PRO A 248 -9.62 8.22 9.61
C PRO A 248 -9.56 6.88 10.35
N LYS A 249 -10.47 5.95 10.03
CA LYS A 249 -10.51 4.61 10.62
C LYS A 249 -9.90 3.59 9.68
N PHE A 250 -8.85 2.90 10.12
CA PHE A 250 -8.24 1.80 9.38
C PHE A 250 -8.86 0.46 9.80
N PRO A 251 -9.11 -0.47 8.85
CA PRO A 251 -9.65 -1.80 9.13
C PRO A 251 -8.58 -2.69 9.78
N SER A 252 -8.16 -2.35 10.99
CA SER A 252 -7.08 -3.06 11.66
C SER A 252 -7.50 -4.46 12.08
N SER A 253 -7.11 -5.47 11.29
CA SER A 253 -7.30 -6.88 11.63
C SER A 253 -6.43 -7.32 12.80
N LEU A 254 -5.31 -6.65 13.04
CA LEU A 254 -4.36 -7.04 14.10
C LEU A 254 -4.98 -6.90 15.49
N HIS A 255 -5.65 -5.80 15.77
CA HIS A 255 -6.34 -5.59 17.05
C HIS A 255 -7.49 -6.59 17.24
N THR A 256 -8.33 -6.83 16.25
CA THR A 256 -9.45 -7.77 16.35
C THR A 256 -8.97 -9.19 16.58
N ARG A 257 -7.91 -9.64 15.90
CA ARG A 257 -7.31 -10.96 16.13
C ARG A 257 -6.66 -11.09 17.49
N PHE A 258 -6.03 -10.03 18.00
CA PHE A 258 -5.51 -10.01 19.37
C PHE A 258 -6.63 -10.18 20.37
N LEU A 259 -7.72 -9.42 20.26
CA LEU A 259 -8.88 -9.48 21.17
C LEU A 259 -9.56 -10.85 21.15
N LEU A 260 -9.75 -11.48 19.98
CA LEU A 260 -10.28 -12.83 19.85
C LEU A 260 -9.42 -13.88 20.58
N ARG A 261 -8.10 -13.75 20.52
CA ARG A 261 -7.16 -14.65 21.20
C ARG A 261 -7.07 -14.35 22.68
N TYR A 262 -7.20 -13.08 23.07
CA TYR A 262 -7.27 -12.67 24.47
C TYR A 262 -8.53 -13.23 25.13
N TRP A 263 -9.70 -13.09 24.48
CA TRP A 263 -10.94 -13.75 24.91
C TRP A 263 -10.78 -15.27 25.04
N LYS A 264 -10.24 -15.94 24.06
CA LYS A 264 -10.02 -17.39 24.11
C LYS A 264 -9.16 -17.83 25.30
N ARG A 265 -8.23 -16.99 25.70
CA ARG A 265 -7.32 -17.24 26.83
C ARG A 265 -7.96 -16.94 28.18
N THR A 266 -8.73 -15.87 28.28
CA THR A 266 -9.20 -15.30 29.57
C THR A 266 -10.68 -15.51 29.83
N GLY A 267 -11.49 -15.73 28.78
CA GLY A 267 -12.95 -15.70 28.87
C GLY A 267 -13.54 -14.29 28.95
N ASP A 268 -12.77 -13.24 28.59
CA ASP A 268 -13.19 -11.85 28.63
C ASP A 268 -14.18 -11.55 27.49
N GLU A 269 -15.47 -11.49 27.83
CA GLU A 269 -16.57 -11.26 26.88
C GLU A 269 -16.54 -9.85 26.26
N ASP A 270 -15.98 -8.85 26.94
CA ASP A 270 -15.80 -7.50 26.38
C ASP A 270 -14.79 -7.52 25.23
N ALA A 271 -13.73 -8.30 25.33
CA ALA A 271 -12.77 -8.50 24.26
C ALA A 271 -13.41 -9.17 23.03
N LEU A 272 -14.26 -10.20 23.24
CA LEU A 272 -15.02 -10.82 22.15
C LEU A 272 -15.97 -9.83 21.51
N HIS A 273 -16.71 -9.05 22.30
CA HIS A 273 -17.63 -8.03 21.83
C HIS A 273 -16.91 -6.96 20.99
N MET A 274 -15.83 -6.38 21.51
CA MET A 274 -15.06 -5.38 20.79
C MET A 274 -14.59 -5.86 19.41
N ALA A 275 -14.10 -7.09 19.33
CA ALA A 275 -13.65 -7.69 18.08
C ALA A 275 -14.80 -7.91 17.08
N THR A 276 -15.85 -8.61 17.52
CA THR A 276 -16.98 -8.99 16.65
C THR A 276 -17.82 -7.80 16.24
N PHE A 277 -18.02 -6.84 17.11
CA PHE A 277 -18.74 -5.61 16.83
C PHE A 277 -17.98 -4.76 15.78
N SER A 278 -16.65 -4.61 15.94
CA SER A 278 -15.83 -3.88 14.96
C SER A 278 -15.88 -4.54 13.58
N LEU A 279 -15.73 -5.87 13.51
CA LEU A 279 -15.80 -6.61 12.24
C LEU A 279 -17.20 -6.49 11.60
N THR A 280 -18.26 -6.53 12.40
CA THR A 280 -19.63 -6.34 11.91
C THR A 280 -19.84 -4.96 11.32
N LYS A 281 -19.45 -3.90 12.05
CA LYS A 281 -19.56 -2.51 11.58
C LYS A 281 -18.78 -2.23 10.30
N MET A 282 -17.56 -2.77 10.19
CA MET A 282 -16.77 -2.66 8.95
C MET A 282 -17.47 -3.34 7.78
N ALA A 283 -18.00 -4.54 7.94
CA ALA A 283 -18.66 -5.27 6.86
C ALA A 283 -20.01 -4.67 6.44
N LEU A 284 -20.68 -3.95 7.34
CA LEU A 284 -21.92 -3.23 7.05
C LEU A 284 -21.65 -1.84 6.43
N GLY A 285 -20.50 -1.24 6.70
CA GLY A 285 -20.12 0.07 6.20
C GLY A 285 -19.81 0.11 4.72
N GLY A 286 -19.64 1.33 4.18
CA GLY A 286 -19.19 1.54 2.80
C GLY A 286 -17.70 1.27 2.59
N ILE A 287 -16.92 1.08 3.67
CA ILE A 287 -15.55 0.58 3.58
C ILE A 287 -15.48 -0.84 2.98
N TYR A 288 -16.55 -1.62 3.10
CA TYR A 288 -16.73 -2.88 2.40
C TYR A 288 -17.50 -2.64 1.10
N ASP A 289 -16.96 -3.08 -0.02
CA ASP A 289 -17.65 -2.97 -1.31
C ASP A 289 -18.85 -3.92 -1.35
N GLN A 290 -20.03 -3.38 -1.11
CA GLN A 290 -21.28 -4.13 -1.01
C GLN A 290 -21.68 -4.86 -2.31
N VAL A 291 -21.12 -4.48 -3.45
CA VAL A 291 -21.38 -5.08 -4.77
C VAL A 291 -20.31 -6.08 -5.18
N GLY A 292 -19.04 -5.69 -5.05
CA GLY A 292 -17.90 -6.48 -5.56
C GLY A 292 -17.23 -7.34 -4.52
N GLY A 293 -17.43 -7.06 -3.24
CA GLY A 293 -16.67 -7.64 -2.13
C GLY A 293 -15.29 -7.00 -1.97
N GLY A 294 -14.60 -7.39 -0.91
CA GLY A 294 -13.33 -6.82 -0.53
C GLY A 294 -13.44 -5.47 0.17
N PHE A 295 -12.42 -5.14 0.94
CA PHE A 295 -12.34 -3.92 1.73
C PHE A 295 -11.49 -2.85 1.06
N HIS A 296 -11.95 -1.62 1.13
CA HIS A 296 -11.18 -0.42 0.85
C HIS A 296 -10.18 -0.16 1.99
N ARG A 297 -9.19 0.69 1.74
CA ARG A 297 -8.04 0.86 2.60
C ARG A 297 -8.34 1.44 3.98
N TYR A 298 -9.13 2.51 4.06
CA TYR A 298 -9.57 3.12 5.31
C TYR A 298 -10.84 3.94 5.09
N SER A 299 -11.60 4.17 6.18
CA SER A 299 -12.72 5.11 6.16
C SER A 299 -12.22 6.52 6.48
N THR A 300 -12.62 7.49 5.68
CA THR A 300 -12.31 8.91 5.90
C THR A 300 -13.08 9.49 7.08
N ASP A 301 -14.24 8.90 7.40
CA ASP A 301 -15.11 9.27 8.51
C ASP A 301 -15.05 8.31 9.70
N ALA A 302 -15.77 8.62 10.76
CA ALA A 302 -15.85 7.80 11.97
C ALA A 302 -16.90 6.67 11.89
N PHE A 303 -17.65 6.57 10.80
CA PHE A 303 -18.86 5.74 10.68
C PHE A 303 -18.66 4.54 9.75
N TRP A 304 -17.46 4.34 9.21
CA TRP A 304 -17.15 3.34 8.20
C TRP A 304 -17.90 3.53 6.86
N LEU A 305 -18.40 4.76 6.57
CA LEU A 305 -19.26 5.01 5.42
C LEU A 305 -18.47 5.39 4.17
N VAL A 306 -17.73 6.50 4.21
CA VAL A 306 -17.01 6.99 3.02
C VAL A 306 -15.57 6.53 3.07
N PRO A 307 -15.17 5.57 2.22
CA PRO A 307 -13.80 5.09 2.21
C PRO A 307 -12.89 5.99 1.37
N HIS A 308 -11.59 5.86 1.58
CA HIS A 308 -10.62 6.04 0.51
C HIS A 308 -10.67 4.76 -0.35
N PHE A 309 -11.09 4.90 -1.62
CA PHE A 309 -11.58 3.78 -2.43
C PHE A 309 -10.51 2.80 -2.93
N GLU A 310 -9.25 3.04 -2.62
CA GLU A 310 -8.15 2.11 -2.85
C GLU A 310 -8.38 0.74 -2.18
N LYS A 311 -8.03 -0.37 -2.86
CA LYS A 311 -8.09 -1.71 -2.26
C LYS A 311 -6.71 -2.35 -2.31
N MET A 312 -6.13 -2.57 -1.13
CA MET A 312 -4.81 -3.18 -0.99
C MET A 312 -4.93 -4.69 -0.76
N LEU A 313 -4.02 -5.46 -1.35
CA LEU A 313 -3.97 -6.91 -1.15
C LEU A 313 -3.75 -7.25 0.32
N TYR A 314 -2.81 -6.57 1.00
CA TYR A 314 -2.49 -6.86 2.41
C TYR A 314 -3.65 -6.61 3.37
N ASP A 315 -4.45 -5.55 3.18
CA ASP A 315 -5.62 -5.29 4.02
C ASP A 315 -6.63 -6.43 3.92
N ASN A 316 -6.94 -6.84 2.69
CA ASN A 316 -7.85 -7.96 2.43
C ASN A 316 -7.29 -9.29 2.94
N ALA A 317 -5.97 -9.51 2.80
CA ALA A 317 -5.29 -10.70 3.29
C ALA A 317 -5.32 -10.82 4.82
N LEU A 318 -5.19 -9.70 5.53
CA LEU A 318 -5.18 -9.69 6.99
C LEU A 318 -6.60 -9.77 7.58
N LEU A 319 -7.60 -9.21 6.89
CA LEU A 319 -9.00 -9.26 7.35
C LEU A 319 -9.61 -10.65 7.25
N VAL A 320 -9.30 -11.44 6.21
CA VAL A 320 -9.85 -12.80 6.07
C VAL A 320 -9.59 -13.66 7.29
N PRO A 321 -8.37 -13.81 7.83
CA PRO A 321 -8.15 -14.57 9.06
C PRO A 321 -8.90 -14.01 10.28
N ALA A 322 -9.11 -12.69 10.36
CA ALA A 322 -9.89 -12.10 11.45
C ALA A 322 -11.36 -12.54 11.39
N TYR A 323 -11.97 -12.51 10.21
CA TYR A 323 -13.34 -13.02 10.01
C TYR A 323 -13.45 -14.54 10.20
N VAL A 324 -12.45 -15.32 9.78
CA VAL A 324 -12.39 -16.77 10.04
C VAL A 324 -12.33 -17.06 11.54
N GLU A 325 -11.45 -16.36 12.28
CA GLU A 325 -11.31 -16.52 13.74
C GLU A 325 -12.59 -16.06 14.47
N ALA A 326 -13.27 -14.99 14.02
CA ALA A 326 -14.56 -14.55 14.56
C ALA A 326 -15.67 -15.61 14.32
N TRP A 327 -15.76 -16.18 13.12
CA TRP A 327 -16.67 -17.31 12.87
C TRP A 327 -16.35 -18.53 13.74
N GLN A 328 -15.09 -18.87 13.93
CA GLN A 328 -14.69 -19.98 14.80
C GLN A 328 -15.07 -19.73 16.26
N ALA A 329 -14.99 -18.48 16.73
CA ALA A 329 -15.37 -18.10 18.08
C ALA A 329 -16.89 -18.12 18.31
N THR A 330 -17.66 -17.53 17.40
CA THR A 330 -19.10 -17.28 17.58
C THR A 330 -20.01 -18.29 16.90
N LYS A 331 -19.53 -18.98 15.86
CA LYS A 331 -20.31 -19.80 14.92
C LYS A 331 -21.33 -18.98 14.09
N ASP A 332 -21.26 -17.67 14.11
CA ASP A 332 -22.11 -16.81 13.28
C ASP A 332 -21.67 -16.89 11.81
N GLY A 333 -22.58 -17.36 10.96
CA GLY A 333 -22.37 -17.53 9.53
C GLY A 333 -22.07 -16.23 8.78
N PHE A 334 -22.45 -15.08 9.33
CA PHE A 334 -22.17 -13.77 8.76
C PHE A 334 -20.65 -13.55 8.54
N PHE A 335 -19.83 -13.84 9.55
CA PHE A 335 -18.38 -13.69 9.44
C PHE A 335 -17.77 -14.62 8.38
N ARG A 336 -18.29 -15.84 8.25
CA ARG A 336 -17.89 -16.76 7.18
C ARG A 336 -18.21 -16.19 5.80
N THR A 337 -19.42 -15.67 5.61
CA THR A 337 -19.85 -15.08 4.33
C THR A 337 -18.94 -13.93 3.92
N VAL A 338 -18.60 -13.02 4.84
CA VAL A 338 -17.68 -11.90 4.54
C VAL A 338 -16.30 -12.42 4.14
N ALA A 339 -15.74 -13.40 4.86
CA ALA A 339 -14.44 -13.99 4.50
C ALA A 339 -14.46 -14.63 3.11
N GLU A 340 -15.52 -15.40 2.78
CA GLU A 340 -15.68 -16.03 1.46
C GLU A 340 -15.83 -14.99 0.35
N ASP A 341 -16.58 -13.90 0.58
CA ASP A 341 -16.76 -12.80 -0.38
C ASP A 341 -15.45 -12.04 -0.66
N VAL A 342 -14.63 -11.78 0.37
CA VAL A 342 -13.31 -11.15 0.20
C VAL A 342 -12.40 -12.06 -0.65
N LEU A 343 -12.35 -13.35 -0.35
CA LEU A 343 -11.56 -14.31 -1.13
C LEU A 343 -12.05 -14.44 -2.56
N ALA A 344 -13.38 -14.38 -2.78
CA ALA A 344 -13.97 -14.38 -4.13
C ALA A 344 -13.61 -13.12 -4.92
N TYR A 345 -13.58 -11.95 -4.27
CA TYR A 345 -13.09 -10.69 -4.86
C TYR A 345 -11.62 -10.83 -5.31
N VAL A 346 -10.73 -11.26 -4.43
CA VAL A 346 -9.31 -11.42 -4.76
C VAL A 346 -9.11 -12.44 -5.89
N ALA A 347 -9.87 -13.54 -5.85
CA ALA A 347 -9.82 -14.57 -6.90
C ALA A 347 -10.27 -14.07 -8.27
N ARG A 348 -11.20 -13.12 -8.32
CA ARG A 348 -11.79 -12.59 -9.55
C ARG A 348 -11.04 -11.39 -10.10
N GLU A 349 -10.60 -10.46 -9.23
CA GLU A 349 -10.13 -9.13 -9.62
C GLU A 349 -8.64 -8.87 -9.34
N MET A 350 -8.01 -9.65 -8.43
CA MET A 350 -6.62 -9.44 -8.03
C MET A 350 -5.71 -10.64 -8.29
N THR A 351 -6.10 -11.56 -9.18
CA THR A 351 -5.30 -12.78 -9.45
C THR A 351 -4.64 -12.71 -10.82
N ASP A 352 -3.32 -12.88 -10.83
CA ASP A 352 -2.50 -13.04 -12.04
C ASP A 352 -2.76 -14.41 -12.70
N PRO A 353 -2.62 -14.54 -14.03
CA PRO A 353 -2.74 -15.83 -14.72
C PRO A 353 -1.83 -16.93 -14.16
N SER A 354 -0.70 -16.59 -13.54
CA SER A 354 0.18 -17.55 -12.84
C SER A 354 -0.43 -18.13 -11.56
N GLY A 355 -1.48 -17.50 -11.04
CA GLY A 355 -2.12 -17.84 -9.77
C GLY A 355 -1.65 -17.01 -8.57
N ALA A 356 -0.63 -16.19 -8.71
CA ALA A 356 -0.23 -15.22 -7.72
C ALA A 356 -1.20 -14.01 -7.68
N PHE A 357 -1.03 -13.10 -6.73
CA PHE A 357 -1.96 -12.00 -6.50
C PHE A 357 -1.30 -10.64 -6.78
N TRP A 358 -2.02 -9.77 -7.47
CA TRP A 358 -1.65 -8.38 -7.71
C TRP A 358 -1.73 -7.52 -6.44
N SER A 359 -1.01 -6.39 -6.41
CA SER A 359 -0.80 -5.62 -5.18
C SER A 359 -1.96 -4.72 -4.78
N ALA A 360 -2.58 -3.99 -5.70
CA ALA A 360 -3.58 -2.98 -5.37
C ALA A 360 -4.51 -2.63 -6.53
N THR A 361 -5.67 -2.04 -6.17
CA THR A 361 -6.58 -1.35 -7.10
C THR A 361 -6.69 0.11 -6.68
N ASP A 362 -6.58 1.03 -7.65
CA ASP A 362 -6.61 2.48 -7.43
C ASP A 362 -7.96 2.95 -6.88
N ALA A 363 -7.95 4.10 -6.20
CA ALA A 363 -9.14 4.80 -5.75
C ALA A 363 -9.84 5.52 -6.90
N ASP A 364 -9.05 5.98 -7.88
CA ASP A 364 -9.50 6.87 -8.95
C ASP A 364 -9.90 6.10 -10.21
N SER A 365 -10.98 6.54 -10.84
CA SER A 365 -11.39 6.17 -12.18
C SER A 365 -11.66 7.44 -12.98
N GLU A 366 -11.04 7.58 -14.14
CA GLU A 366 -11.13 8.79 -14.99
C GLU A 366 -10.78 10.10 -14.24
N GLY A 367 -9.87 10.04 -13.25
CA GLY A 367 -9.44 11.19 -12.46
C GLY A 367 -10.39 11.59 -11.33
N GLU A 368 -11.43 10.81 -11.05
CA GLU A 368 -12.38 11.04 -9.96
C GLU A 368 -12.34 9.88 -8.96
N GLU A 369 -12.13 10.19 -7.68
CA GLU A 369 -12.13 9.19 -6.60
C GLU A 369 -13.53 8.59 -6.42
N GLY A 370 -13.62 7.27 -6.29
CA GLY A 370 -14.86 6.54 -5.98
C GLY A 370 -15.87 6.40 -7.13
N ARG A 371 -15.66 7.06 -8.27
CA ARG A 371 -16.59 7.05 -9.42
C ARG A 371 -16.98 5.65 -9.88
N PHE A 372 -16.06 4.72 -9.88
CA PHE A 372 -16.32 3.33 -10.25
C PHE A 372 -17.25 2.63 -9.26
N PHE A 373 -17.13 2.93 -7.96
CA PHE A 373 -17.79 2.21 -6.88
C PHE A 373 -19.14 2.78 -6.47
N ALA A 374 -19.32 4.11 -6.58
CA ALA A 374 -20.53 4.80 -6.15
C ALA A 374 -21.74 4.58 -7.12
N TRP A 375 -22.94 4.68 -6.58
CA TRP A 375 -24.19 4.46 -7.30
C TRP A 375 -25.21 5.56 -7.03
N THR A 376 -26.00 5.91 -8.05
CA THR A 376 -27.23 6.70 -7.85
C THR A 376 -28.44 5.80 -7.79
N VAL A 377 -29.54 6.26 -7.16
CA VAL A 377 -30.80 5.50 -7.14
C VAL A 377 -31.33 5.23 -8.55
N PRO A 378 -31.31 6.19 -9.50
CA PRO A 378 -31.64 5.90 -10.89
C PRO A 378 -30.82 4.77 -11.51
N GLN A 379 -29.48 4.71 -11.27
CA GLN A 379 -28.64 3.63 -11.78
C GLN A 379 -29.03 2.25 -11.21
N LEU A 380 -29.46 2.18 -9.94
CA LEU A 380 -29.97 0.94 -9.35
C LEU A 380 -31.29 0.51 -10.01
N ARG A 381 -32.21 1.46 -10.29
CA ARG A 381 -33.45 1.19 -11.01
C ARG A 381 -33.20 0.75 -12.45
N ASP A 382 -32.29 1.39 -13.15
CA ASP A 382 -31.92 1.03 -14.52
C ASP A 382 -31.30 -0.37 -14.60
N ALA A 383 -30.49 -0.75 -13.62
CA ALA A 383 -29.85 -2.05 -13.57
C ALA A 383 -30.79 -3.20 -13.19
N LEU A 384 -31.73 -2.96 -12.28
CA LEU A 384 -32.53 -4.01 -11.62
C LEU A 384 -34.05 -3.94 -11.98
N GLY A 385 -34.49 -2.87 -12.64
CA GLY A 385 -35.89 -2.52 -12.78
C GLY A 385 -36.42 -1.75 -11.55
N PRO A 386 -37.59 -1.06 -11.70
CA PRO A 386 -38.04 -0.10 -10.66
C PRO A 386 -38.25 -0.74 -9.29
N LEU A 387 -38.91 -1.89 -9.21
CA LEU A 387 -39.23 -2.53 -7.91
C LEU A 387 -37.99 -3.05 -7.18
N ASP A 388 -37.13 -3.78 -7.88
CA ASP A 388 -35.90 -4.31 -7.28
C ASP A 388 -34.86 -3.19 -7.03
N GLY A 389 -34.85 -2.16 -7.89
CA GLY A 389 -34.00 -0.98 -7.71
C GLY A 389 -34.35 -0.18 -6.46
N ASP A 390 -35.65 0.05 -6.19
CA ASP A 390 -36.11 0.72 -4.98
C ASP A 390 -35.84 -0.10 -3.71
N ARG A 391 -36.03 -1.43 -3.80
CA ARG A 391 -35.69 -2.33 -2.71
C ARG A 391 -34.18 -2.33 -2.45
N ALA A 392 -33.36 -2.38 -3.48
CA ALA A 392 -31.91 -2.31 -3.37
C ALA A 392 -31.47 -0.97 -2.75
N ALA A 393 -32.05 0.15 -3.19
CA ALA A 393 -31.78 1.46 -2.62
C ALA A 393 -32.08 1.51 -1.12
N THR A 394 -33.21 0.91 -0.69
CA THR A 394 -33.57 0.83 0.73
C THR A 394 -32.58 -0.01 1.52
N ILE A 395 -32.23 -1.20 1.05
CA ILE A 395 -31.30 -2.12 1.77
C ILE A 395 -29.89 -1.52 1.81
N PHE A 396 -29.43 -0.88 0.74
CA PHE A 396 -28.10 -0.28 0.65
C PHE A 396 -28.01 1.16 1.22
N ASN A 397 -29.05 1.66 1.89
CA ASN A 397 -29.12 3.03 2.42
C ASN A 397 -28.86 4.11 1.35
N ALA A 398 -29.17 3.83 0.09
CA ALA A 398 -29.00 4.81 -0.98
C ALA A 398 -30.18 5.78 -1.03
N THR A 399 -29.88 7.07 -1.19
CA THR A 399 -30.87 8.17 -1.25
C THR A 399 -30.76 8.91 -2.58
N GLU A 400 -31.84 9.61 -2.96
CA GLU A 400 -31.85 10.43 -4.19
C GLU A 400 -30.84 11.59 -4.14
N SER A 401 -30.56 12.14 -2.93
CA SER A 401 -29.57 13.20 -2.74
C SER A 401 -28.11 12.70 -2.73
N GLY A 402 -27.92 11.40 -2.52
CA GLY A 402 -26.61 10.82 -2.32
C GLY A 402 -26.00 11.09 -0.94
N ASN A 403 -24.97 10.33 -0.60
CA ASN A 403 -24.15 10.51 0.61
C ASN A 403 -22.67 10.79 0.26
N PHE A 404 -22.34 10.82 -1.03
CA PHE A 404 -21.01 11.08 -1.56
C PHE A 404 -21.10 11.75 -2.93
N GLU A 405 -20.82 13.05 -3.02
CA GLU A 405 -20.76 13.85 -4.27
C GLU A 405 -21.96 13.64 -5.22
N GLY A 406 -23.18 13.60 -4.65
CA GLY A 406 -24.41 13.37 -5.41
C GLY A 406 -24.68 11.91 -5.81
N SER A 407 -23.80 11.00 -5.45
CA SER A 407 -23.93 9.55 -5.56
C SER A 407 -23.97 8.90 -4.17
N ASN A 408 -24.10 7.58 -4.11
CA ASN A 408 -24.09 6.86 -2.84
C ASN A 408 -22.95 5.84 -2.80
N VAL A 409 -22.18 5.89 -1.71
CA VAL A 409 -21.44 4.75 -1.21
C VAL A 409 -22.46 3.82 -0.56
N LEU A 410 -22.53 2.59 -1.03
CA LEU A 410 -23.50 1.61 -0.55
C LEU A 410 -23.08 1.05 0.81
N SER A 411 -24.01 0.97 1.75
CA SER A 411 -23.82 0.44 3.10
C SER A 411 -25.08 -0.28 3.57
N LEU A 412 -24.97 -1.07 4.64
CA LEU A 412 -26.09 -1.76 5.26
C LEU A 412 -26.34 -1.21 6.67
N SER A 413 -27.59 -1.10 7.09
CA SER A 413 -27.94 -0.66 8.44
C SER A 413 -27.86 -1.78 9.47
N HIS A 414 -28.00 -3.03 9.05
CA HIS A 414 -28.02 -4.23 9.89
C HIS A 414 -27.51 -5.44 9.11
N VAL A 415 -27.21 -6.51 9.83
CA VAL A 415 -26.87 -7.80 9.22
C VAL A 415 -28.11 -8.32 8.49
N PRO A 416 -28.02 -8.57 7.15
CA PRO A 416 -29.15 -8.98 6.37
C PRO A 416 -29.83 -10.24 6.90
N ASP A 417 -31.15 -10.24 6.95
CA ASP A 417 -31.92 -11.44 7.26
C ASP A 417 -31.90 -12.45 6.08
N ALA A 418 -32.63 -13.57 6.20
CA ALA A 418 -32.61 -14.63 5.18
C ALA A 418 -33.20 -14.17 3.83
N ASP A 419 -34.24 -13.34 3.85
CA ASP A 419 -34.89 -12.80 2.66
C ASP A 419 -34.03 -11.74 1.97
N GLU A 420 -33.44 -10.83 2.76
CA GLU A 420 -32.48 -9.84 2.27
C GLU A 420 -31.23 -10.48 1.70
N ARG A 421 -30.68 -11.53 2.35
CA ARG A 421 -29.54 -12.28 1.81
C ARG A 421 -29.87 -12.89 0.45
N THR A 422 -31.01 -13.58 0.34
CA THR A 422 -31.45 -14.17 -0.93
C THR A 422 -31.60 -13.12 -2.02
N PHE A 423 -32.14 -11.95 -1.67
CA PHE A 423 -32.26 -10.83 -2.57
C PHE A 423 -30.89 -10.29 -3.00
N LEU A 424 -29.99 -10.02 -2.06
CA LEU A 424 -28.64 -9.52 -2.32
C LEU A 424 -27.81 -10.49 -3.17
N ASP A 425 -27.89 -11.80 -2.89
CA ASP A 425 -27.20 -12.83 -3.67
C ASP A 425 -27.67 -12.84 -5.15
N ARG A 426 -28.95 -12.54 -5.40
CA ARG A 426 -29.50 -12.45 -6.73
C ARG A 426 -29.07 -11.17 -7.46
N ILE A 427 -29.06 -10.03 -6.81
CA ILE A 427 -28.80 -8.73 -7.47
C ILE A 427 -27.31 -8.36 -7.60
N ARG A 428 -26.47 -8.79 -6.67
CA ARG A 428 -25.02 -8.47 -6.68
C ARG A 428 -24.33 -8.87 -7.99
N PRO A 429 -24.56 -10.07 -8.59
CA PRO A 429 -23.99 -10.41 -9.89
C PRO A 429 -24.42 -9.44 -11.00
N ILE A 430 -25.70 -9.02 -11.03
CA ILE A 430 -26.23 -8.08 -12.01
C ILE A 430 -25.55 -6.71 -11.85
N LEU A 431 -25.48 -6.21 -10.63
CA LEU A 431 -24.82 -4.93 -10.35
C LEU A 431 -23.32 -4.97 -10.72
N ARG A 432 -22.62 -6.07 -10.45
CA ARG A 432 -21.22 -6.26 -10.88
C ARG A 432 -21.08 -6.20 -12.40
N GLU A 433 -21.97 -6.85 -13.13
CA GLU A 433 -21.96 -6.84 -14.60
C GLU A 433 -22.21 -5.43 -15.16
N VAL A 434 -23.15 -4.69 -14.58
CA VAL A 434 -23.40 -3.29 -14.96
C VAL A 434 -22.18 -2.41 -14.63
N ARG A 435 -21.62 -2.56 -13.42
CA ARG A 435 -20.43 -1.81 -12.99
C ARG A 435 -19.20 -2.10 -13.88
N ALA A 436 -19.02 -3.33 -14.33
CA ALA A 436 -17.91 -3.72 -15.20
C ALA A 436 -17.91 -2.99 -16.57
N LYS A 437 -19.00 -2.33 -16.95
CA LYS A 437 -19.07 -1.48 -18.16
C LYS A 437 -18.51 -0.07 -17.92
N ARG A 438 -18.30 0.32 -16.67
CA ARG A 438 -17.65 1.59 -16.31
C ARG A 438 -16.14 1.46 -16.53
N PRO A 439 -15.41 2.55 -16.84
CA PRO A 439 -13.96 2.53 -16.85
C PRO A 439 -13.42 2.04 -15.49
N PRO A 440 -12.65 0.93 -15.46
CA PRO A 440 -12.18 0.40 -14.20
C PRO A 440 -11.03 1.25 -13.64
N PRO A 441 -10.86 1.28 -12.30
CA PRO A 441 -9.65 1.83 -11.69
C PRO A 441 -8.39 1.08 -12.15
N LEU A 442 -7.25 1.76 -12.09
CA LEU A 442 -5.97 1.11 -12.36
C LEU A 442 -5.73 -0.05 -11.39
N THR A 443 -5.34 -1.19 -11.91
CA THR A 443 -4.83 -2.30 -11.10
C THR A 443 -3.32 -2.30 -11.16
N ASP A 444 -2.66 -2.15 -10.01
CA ASP A 444 -1.23 -2.36 -9.90
C ASP A 444 -0.93 -3.87 -9.90
N ARG A 445 -0.35 -4.32 -11.00
CA ARG A 445 -0.10 -5.75 -11.27
C ARG A 445 1.25 -6.25 -10.74
N LYS A 446 1.89 -5.51 -9.86
CA LYS A 446 3.07 -6.04 -9.15
C LYS A 446 2.66 -7.24 -8.31
N ILE A 447 3.49 -8.28 -8.31
CA ILE A 447 3.39 -9.40 -7.39
C ILE A 447 4.43 -9.16 -6.30
N ILE A 448 3.99 -8.77 -5.10
CA ILE A 448 4.86 -8.51 -3.96
C ILE A 448 4.90 -9.76 -3.09
N THR A 449 6.09 -10.28 -2.82
CA THR A 449 6.30 -11.56 -2.12
C THR A 449 5.65 -11.57 -0.73
N ALA A 450 5.87 -10.53 0.08
CA ALA A 450 5.30 -10.42 1.41
C ALA A 450 3.76 -10.44 1.39
N TRP A 451 3.14 -9.64 0.52
CA TRP A 451 1.68 -9.54 0.46
C TRP A 451 1.02 -10.81 -0.09
N ASN A 452 1.70 -11.47 -1.02
CA ASN A 452 1.30 -12.80 -1.48
C ASN A 452 1.42 -13.82 -0.36
N GLY A 453 2.46 -13.76 0.48
CA GLY A 453 2.57 -14.59 1.67
C GLY A 453 1.35 -14.43 2.58
N LEU A 454 0.92 -13.20 2.89
CA LEU A 454 -0.28 -12.93 3.68
C LEU A 454 -1.54 -13.50 3.02
N MET A 455 -1.71 -13.33 1.71
CA MET A 455 -2.90 -13.81 1.00
C MET A 455 -2.92 -15.33 0.84
N ILE A 456 -1.77 -15.98 0.63
CA ILE A 456 -1.64 -17.45 0.66
C ILE A 456 -2.09 -18.00 2.02
N SER A 457 -1.62 -17.37 3.11
CA SER A 457 -2.05 -17.71 4.47
C SER A 457 -3.57 -17.55 4.65
N ALA A 458 -4.16 -16.47 4.14
CA ALA A 458 -5.59 -16.22 4.19
C ALA A 458 -6.40 -17.32 3.48
N PHE A 459 -6.03 -17.65 2.24
CA PHE A 459 -6.68 -18.72 1.48
C PHE A 459 -6.50 -20.10 2.14
N ALA A 460 -5.30 -20.44 2.63
CA ALA A 460 -5.03 -21.72 3.29
C ALA A 460 -5.85 -21.89 4.57
N ARG A 461 -5.85 -20.88 5.46
CA ARG A 461 -6.59 -20.90 6.72
C ARG A 461 -8.10 -20.95 6.51
N ALA A 462 -8.64 -20.14 5.61
CA ALA A 462 -10.06 -20.16 5.27
C ALA A 462 -10.44 -21.51 4.63
N GLY A 463 -9.65 -22.02 3.70
CA GLY A 463 -9.86 -23.31 3.06
C GLY A 463 -9.88 -24.47 4.04
N PHE A 464 -8.96 -24.47 5.01
CA PHE A 464 -8.93 -25.46 6.08
C PHE A 464 -10.15 -25.33 7.02
N ALA A 465 -10.44 -24.11 7.51
CA ALA A 465 -11.52 -23.87 8.45
C ALA A 465 -12.92 -24.17 7.88
N PHE A 466 -13.13 -23.89 6.59
CA PHE A 466 -14.40 -24.08 5.89
C PHE A 466 -14.51 -25.43 5.14
N ALA A 467 -13.48 -26.26 5.18
CA ALA A 467 -13.37 -27.50 4.38
C ALA A 467 -13.52 -27.25 2.87
N ARG A 468 -12.92 -26.17 2.35
CA ARG A 468 -12.96 -25.70 0.96
C ARG A 468 -11.64 -25.98 0.25
N LYS A 469 -11.58 -27.13 -0.43
CA LYS A 469 -10.38 -27.56 -1.18
C LYS A 469 -9.97 -26.57 -2.29
N ASP A 470 -10.94 -25.94 -2.95
CA ASP A 470 -10.68 -24.96 -4.01
C ASP A 470 -9.91 -23.73 -3.52
N LEU A 471 -10.11 -23.28 -2.27
CA LEU A 471 -9.35 -22.21 -1.64
C LEU A 471 -7.91 -22.67 -1.33
N ILE A 472 -7.75 -23.90 -0.82
CA ILE A 472 -6.42 -24.48 -0.57
C ILE A 472 -5.63 -24.62 -1.89
N ASP A 473 -6.26 -25.08 -2.96
CA ASP A 473 -5.63 -25.22 -4.27
C ASP A 473 -5.18 -23.87 -4.85
N ARG A 474 -5.89 -22.78 -4.57
CA ARG A 474 -5.47 -21.42 -4.94
C ARG A 474 -4.23 -20.99 -4.17
N ALA A 475 -4.23 -21.18 -2.84
CA ALA A 475 -3.06 -20.92 -2.00
C ALA A 475 -1.83 -21.69 -2.50
N ALA A 476 -2.00 -22.98 -2.82
CA ALA A 476 -0.94 -23.83 -3.34
C ALA A 476 -0.36 -23.31 -4.67
N ARG A 477 -1.22 -22.93 -5.63
CA ARG A 477 -0.76 -22.37 -6.91
C ARG A 477 0.03 -21.07 -6.74
N ALA A 478 -0.43 -20.17 -5.90
CA ALA A 478 0.29 -18.92 -5.62
C ALA A 478 1.65 -19.19 -4.96
N ALA A 479 1.70 -20.08 -3.97
CA ALA A 479 2.93 -20.49 -3.29
C ALA A 479 3.92 -21.13 -4.28
N ASP A 480 3.46 -22.03 -5.13
CA ASP A 480 4.30 -22.72 -6.13
C ASP A 480 4.88 -21.72 -7.14
N HIS A 481 4.10 -20.72 -7.57
CA HIS A 481 4.59 -19.65 -8.42
C HIS A 481 5.72 -18.85 -7.74
N LEU A 482 5.52 -18.40 -6.49
CA LEU A 482 6.56 -17.65 -5.78
C LEU A 482 7.83 -18.47 -5.56
N LEU A 483 7.70 -19.73 -5.18
CA LEU A 483 8.85 -20.61 -4.97
C LEU A 483 9.64 -20.85 -6.28
N ALA A 484 8.97 -20.84 -7.43
CA ALA A 484 9.60 -21.04 -8.73
C ALA A 484 10.15 -19.73 -9.33
N ALA A 485 9.36 -18.63 -9.31
CA ALA A 485 9.65 -17.41 -10.05
C ALA A 485 10.32 -16.30 -9.21
N HIS A 486 10.06 -16.26 -7.89
CA HIS A 486 10.61 -15.23 -7.00
C HIS A 486 11.91 -15.64 -6.29
N ARG A 487 12.60 -16.69 -6.78
CA ARG A 487 13.90 -17.11 -6.22
C ARG A 487 15.01 -17.17 -7.28
N PRO A 488 15.27 -16.07 -8.01
CA PRO A 488 16.35 -16.03 -8.99
C PRO A 488 17.70 -16.33 -8.31
N ALA A 489 18.47 -17.26 -8.87
CA ALA A 489 19.73 -17.75 -8.29
C ALA A 489 19.62 -18.20 -6.81
N GLY A 490 18.45 -18.68 -6.39
CA GLY A 490 18.18 -19.18 -5.05
C GLY A 490 17.97 -18.12 -3.97
N LYS A 491 17.94 -16.83 -4.31
CA LYS A 491 17.66 -15.72 -3.39
C LYS A 491 16.23 -15.22 -3.57
N LEU A 492 15.52 -14.97 -2.46
CA LEU A 492 14.16 -14.45 -2.53
C LEU A 492 14.17 -13.02 -3.08
N ALA A 493 13.27 -12.74 -4.02
CA ALA A 493 13.02 -11.41 -4.55
C ALA A 493 11.84 -10.75 -3.82
N ARG A 494 11.84 -9.42 -3.79
CA ARG A 494 10.77 -8.59 -3.20
C ARG A 494 9.53 -8.58 -4.07
N SER A 495 9.70 -8.35 -5.38
CA SER A 495 8.60 -8.13 -6.31
C SER A 495 8.86 -8.77 -7.66
N SER A 496 7.80 -8.94 -8.45
CA SER A 496 7.91 -9.16 -9.89
C SER A 496 6.85 -8.35 -10.65
N MET A 497 7.18 -8.04 -11.89
CA MET A 497 6.27 -7.41 -12.84
C MET A 497 6.48 -8.03 -14.21
N GLY A 498 5.38 -8.49 -14.86
CA GLY A 498 5.47 -9.15 -16.16
C GLY A 498 6.35 -10.41 -16.17
N GLY A 499 6.44 -11.12 -15.05
CA GLY A 499 7.24 -12.35 -14.88
C GLY A 499 8.73 -12.11 -14.56
N GLU A 500 9.18 -10.86 -14.45
CA GLU A 500 10.58 -10.52 -14.12
C GLU A 500 10.70 -10.16 -12.63
N ALA A 501 11.43 -11.01 -11.87
CA ALA A 501 11.67 -10.79 -10.44
C ALA A 501 12.70 -9.67 -10.21
N ARG A 502 12.41 -8.79 -9.26
CA ARG A 502 13.20 -7.58 -8.96
C ARG A 502 13.38 -7.37 -7.48
N HIS A 503 14.40 -6.62 -7.13
CA HIS A 503 14.81 -6.26 -5.77
C HIS A 503 15.04 -7.49 -4.88
N ALA A 504 16.04 -7.40 -4.02
CA ALA A 504 16.30 -8.44 -3.02
C ALA A 504 15.16 -8.46 -1.99
N GLY A 505 14.71 -9.65 -1.61
CA GLY A 505 13.70 -9.82 -0.58
C GLY A 505 14.15 -9.27 0.78
N LEU A 506 13.22 -8.63 1.47
CA LEU A 506 13.41 -8.06 2.79
C LEU A 506 12.91 -9.03 3.87
N LEU A 507 12.98 -8.62 5.14
CA LEU A 507 12.57 -9.45 6.27
C LEU A 507 11.12 -9.95 6.12
N GLU A 508 10.19 -9.04 5.84
CA GLU A 508 8.77 -9.34 5.68
C GLU A 508 8.48 -10.33 4.53
N ASP A 509 9.26 -10.29 3.44
CA ASP A 509 9.11 -11.23 2.33
C ASP A 509 9.43 -12.67 2.77
N HIS A 510 10.48 -12.82 3.55
CA HIS A 510 10.88 -14.12 4.11
C HIS A 510 9.90 -14.58 5.21
N ALA A 511 9.55 -13.68 6.14
CA ALA A 511 8.74 -14.01 7.31
C ALA A 511 7.31 -14.41 6.90
N PHE A 512 6.65 -13.60 6.05
CA PHE A 512 5.26 -13.86 5.68
C PHE A 512 5.13 -15.05 4.72
N LEU A 513 6.08 -15.21 3.78
CA LEU A 513 6.06 -16.40 2.93
C LEU A 513 6.37 -17.67 3.74
N ALA A 514 7.32 -17.64 4.67
CA ALA A 514 7.60 -18.79 5.54
C ALA A 514 6.39 -19.15 6.40
N ALA A 515 5.69 -18.18 7.00
CA ALA A 515 4.46 -18.40 7.76
C ALA A 515 3.34 -18.99 6.88
N ALA A 516 3.17 -18.46 5.67
CA ALA A 516 2.17 -18.96 4.71
C ALA A 516 2.42 -20.41 4.30
N LEU A 517 3.68 -20.80 4.12
CA LEU A 517 4.06 -22.18 3.79
C LEU A 517 3.77 -23.13 4.95
N VAL A 518 3.88 -22.67 6.20
CA VAL A 518 3.45 -23.46 7.38
C VAL A 518 1.92 -23.63 7.38
N ASP A 519 1.16 -22.53 7.19
CA ASP A 519 -0.29 -22.60 7.09
C ASP A 519 -0.76 -23.54 5.96
N LEU A 520 -0.06 -23.49 4.82
CA LEU A 520 -0.36 -24.36 3.69
C LEU A 520 0.00 -25.82 3.95
N PHE A 521 1.10 -26.09 4.68
CA PHE A 521 1.39 -27.43 5.18
C PHE A 521 0.29 -27.96 6.10
N GLU A 522 -0.18 -27.16 7.04
CA GLU A 522 -1.30 -27.53 7.94
C GLU A 522 -2.59 -27.86 7.17
N ALA A 523 -2.87 -27.11 6.09
CA ALA A 523 -4.05 -27.29 5.27
C ALA A 523 -3.95 -28.50 4.30
N THR A 524 -2.75 -28.85 3.83
CA THR A 524 -2.55 -29.87 2.78
C THR A 524 -1.95 -31.19 3.29
N GLY A 525 -1.15 -31.15 4.37
CA GLY A 525 -0.28 -32.24 4.81
C GLY A 525 0.97 -32.45 3.95
N ASP A 526 1.20 -31.60 2.92
CA ASP A 526 2.38 -31.73 2.05
C ASP A 526 3.64 -31.18 2.73
N ALA A 527 4.51 -32.11 3.14
CA ALA A 527 5.77 -31.79 3.82
C ALA A 527 6.75 -30.93 2.98
N ARG A 528 6.52 -30.77 1.66
CA ARG A 528 7.32 -29.88 0.81
C ARG A 528 7.22 -28.43 1.31
N TYR A 529 6.03 -27.94 1.61
CA TYR A 529 5.82 -26.58 2.11
C TYR A 529 6.53 -26.33 3.44
N LEU A 530 6.49 -27.29 4.36
CA LEU A 530 7.23 -27.19 5.62
C LEU A 530 8.76 -27.12 5.40
N ARG A 531 9.31 -27.90 4.46
CA ARG A 531 10.73 -27.84 4.12
C ARG A 531 11.14 -26.50 3.54
N GLU A 532 10.35 -25.94 2.61
CA GLU A 532 10.60 -24.63 2.02
C GLU A 532 10.46 -23.50 3.07
N GLY A 533 9.44 -23.54 3.94
CA GLY A 533 9.29 -22.59 5.04
C GLY A 533 10.50 -22.61 5.99
N ARG A 534 11.00 -23.79 6.35
CA ARG A 534 12.22 -23.93 7.16
C ARG A 534 13.47 -23.40 6.44
N ALA A 535 13.57 -23.57 5.13
CA ALA A 535 14.69 -23.03 4.36
C ALA A 535 14.68 -21.48 4.36
N LEU A 536 13.52 -20.86 4.17
CA LEU A 536 13.36 -19.39 4.27
C LEU A 536 13.68 -18.89 5.67
N HIS A 537 13.19 -19.56 6.72
CA HIS A 537 13.52 -19.21 8.11
C HIS A 537 15.03 -19.31 8.38
N ALA A 538 15.69 -20.33 7.88
CA ALA A 538 17.15 -20.48 8.01
C ALA A 538 17.91 -19.37 7.27
N GLU A 539 17.44 -18.95 6.10
CA GLU A 539 17.99 -17.81 5.36
C GLU A 539 17.79 -16.51 6.13
N MET A 540 16.58 -16.26 6.64
CA MET A 540 16.25 -15.11 7.48
C MET A 540 17.17 -15.05 8.70
N SER A 541 17.35 -16.15 9.44
CA SER A 541 18.20 -16.23 10.62
C SER A 541 19.69 -15.98 10.31
N ARG A 542 20.16 -16.32 9.12
CA ARG A 542 21.56 -16.06 8.71
C ARG A 542 21.77 -14.60 8.30
N SER A 543 20.83 -14.01 7.56
CA SER A 543 21.04 -12.76 6.84
C SER A 543 20.48 -11.54 7.55
N PHE A 544 19.46 -11.68 8.39
CA PHE A 544 18.75 -10.57 9.00
C PHE A 544 18.91 -10.49 10.52
N ALA A 545 19.26 -11.59 11.20
CA ALA A 545 19.36 -11.59 12.66
C ALA A 545 20.42 -10.60 13.17
N ASP A 546 20.06 -9.83 14.20
CA ASP A 546 21.01 -9.12 15.03
C ASP A 546 21.48 -10.05 16.16
N ARG A 547 22.72 -10.50 16.06
CA ARG A 547 23.28 -11.46 17.01
C ARG A 547 23.64 -10.83 18.35
N ASP A 548 23.86 -9.52 18.37
CA ASP A 548 24.28 -8.78 19.56
C ASP A 548 23.07 -8.18 20.30
N GLY A 549 22.14 -7.58 19.56
CA GLY A 549 20.97 -6.89 20.11
C GLY A 549 19.67 -7.69 20.07
N GLY A 550 19.68 -8.91 19.50
CA GLY A 550 18.45 -9.71 19.29
C GLY A 550 17.54 -9.18 18.20
N ALA A 551 16.48 -9.91 17.89
CA ALA A 551 15.53 -9.65 16.82
C ALA A 551 16.16 -9.63 15.40
N PHE A 552 15.47 -9.07 14.43
CA PHE A 552 15.88 -9.06 13.03
C PHE A 552 15.87 -7.65 12.46
N PHE A 553 16.84 -7.35 11.61
CA PHE A 553 16.82 -6.14 10.80
C PHE A 553 15.89 -6.32 9.59
N ARG A 554 15.29 -5.24 9.09
CA ARG A 554 14.46 -5.26 7.86
C ARG A 554 15.28 -5.67 6.63
N THR A 555 16.54 -5.20 6.55
CA THR A 555 17.43 -5.44 5.42
C THR A 555 18.44 -6.54 5.73
N PRO A 556 18.86 -7.37 4.73
CA PRO A 556 19.88 -8.38 4.96
C PRO A 556 21.26 -7.76 5.22
N SER A 557 22.17 -8.54 5.79
CA SER A 557 23.57 -8.17 5.87
C SER A 557 24.16 -7.99 4.47
N GLY A 558 24.94 -6.91 4.27
CA GLY A 558 25.51 -6.56 2.96
C GLY A 558 24.54 -5.87 2.01
N HIS A 559 23.36 -5.46 2.49
CA HIS A 559 22.49 -4.54 1.77
C HIS A 559 23.16 -3.17 1.61
N GLU A 560 22.65 -2.32 0.70
CA GLU A 560 23.17 -0.95 0.57
C GLU A 560 23.05 -0.17 1.90
N GLU A 561 24.00 0.71 2.16
CA GLU A 561 24.01 1.48 3.39
C GLU A 561 23.05 2.67 3.30
N LEU A 562 21.99 2.64 4.11
CA LEU A 562 21.10 3.77 4.39
C LEU A 562 21.60 4.53 5.62
N ILE A 563 20.99 5.68 5.94
CA ILE A 563 21.33 6.47 7.13
C ILE A 563 21.07 5.71 8.44
N ALA A 564 20.20 4.71 8.41
CA ALA A 564 19.94 3.79 9.52
C ALA A 564 19.58 2.40 8.97
N ARG A 565 19.82 1.36 9.76
CA ARG A 565 19.32 0.00 9.51
C ARG A 565 18.24 -0.31 10.53
N GLU A 566 17.01 -0.41 10.04
CA GLU A 566 15.82 -0.55 10.87
C GLU A 566 15.66 -1.96 11.43
N LYS A 567 15.23 -2.04 12.70
CA LYS A 567 14.56 -3.21 13.29
C LYS A 567 13.09 -2.85 13.45
N PRO A 568 12.19 -3.37 12.61
CA PRO A 568 10.78 -3.06 12.71
C PRO A 568 10.23 -3.49 14.08
N SER A 569 9.56 -2.59 14.78
CA SER A 569 9.01 -2.84 16.12
C SER A 569 7.57 -2.37 16.28
N TYR A 570 6.97 -1.86 15.22
CA TYR A 570 5.61 -1.33 15.23
C TYR A 570 4.79 -1.98 14.13
N ASP A 571 3.67 -2.61 14.51
CA ASP A 571 2.68 -3.13 13.58
C ASP A 571 1.86 -1.95 13.02
N GLY A 572 2.03 -1.69 11.73
CA GLY A 572 1.30 -0.66 11.00
C GLY A 572 0.07 -1.24 10.30
N ALA A 573 -0.06 -0.95 8.99
CA ALA A 573 -1.06 -1.62 8.15
C ALA A 573 -0.74 -3.11 7.95
N GLU A 574 0.55 -3.45 7.99
CA GLU A 574 1.06 -4.82 7.99
C GLU A 574 1.71 -5.13 9.35
N PRO A 575 1.76 -6.40 9.79
CA PRO A 575 2.54 -6.79 10.96
C PRO A 575 4.04 -6.62 10.68
N THR A 576 4.83 -6.52 11.75
CA THR A 576 6.30 -6.56 11.62
C THR A 576 6.77 -7.94 11.14
N GLY A 577 7.84 -7.99 10.37
CA GLY A 577 8.41 -9.21 9.82
C GLY A 577 9.08 -10.15 10.83
#